data_0e992d78c29629adbd18979e02df0d37
#
_entry.id   0e992d78c29629adbd18979e02df0d37
#
_cell.length_a   1.000
_cell.length_b   1.000
_cell.length_c   1.000
_cell.angle_alpha   90.00
_cell.angle_beta   90.00
_cell.angle_gamma   90.00
#
_symmetry.space_group_name_H-M   'P 1'
#
loop_
_entity.id
_entity.type
_entity.pdbx_description
1 polymer ?
#
loop_
_entity_poly.entity_id
_entity_poly.type
_entity_poly.pdbx_seq_one_letter_code
_entity_poly.pdbx_strand_id
1 'polypeptide(L)'
;MLRCEKCGIDFTKAKYAQHQKRKTSCVTLSSATVDTAGLDELKAYYDETLNLDKTTYTSSNDEPTPLDCICEMISKIPEDVWSKSDLSILDPCCGNGNFSIPIFFELLKHHDKRTILEKILEFNDINEGRLDHVRKVFCGDTYALQVSNHDFITYDTAKKYDLIVANPPYAKLLENGKRASKNHNLIKCFLERALSQLKPKGYLLFITPDNWMSFADRNVLIEMLTSLQIIHLDIHSAKKYFKKIGSSFTWYVIQNCPFYKDMHVSGIWKKKEYAGSVVSSPRKYIPLLYNQLVQTILSKTVDNTLAKFDVKTSSDLHKYTKKQYIRDSPDEEYRYRLIHTPCQTVYASRPHKFQDGYKVFISTTDKYKVFVDNCGMTQSIVFILCSSEDEAKKYVKILEHPLFVFINNICRWGNFNNIRILQSFPLPGIDYTGNPKEIYDTFHINEEEVRFIQDSL
;
A
#
# COMPACT_ATOMS: atom_id res chain seq x y z
N MET A 1 2.12 21.04 -33.29
CA MET A 1 1.00 20.74 -32.38
C MET A 1 -0.29 21.24 -33.02
N LEU A 2 -1.43 20.62 -32.76
CA LEU A 2 -2.75 21.04 -33.28
C LEU A 2 -3.59 21.49 -32.08
N ARG A 3 -4.11 22.71 -32.14
CA ARG A 3 -4.95 23.29 -31.09
C ARG A 3 -6.41 22.93 -31.34
N CYS A 4 -7.09 22.45 -30.29
CA CYS A 4 -8.53 22.20 -30.38
C CYS A 4 -9.28 23.54 -30.24
N GLU A 5 -10.07 23.90 -31.24
CA GLU A 5 -10.86 25.14 -31.22
C GLU A 5 -11.94 25.17 -30.13
N LYS A 6 -12.39 23.98 -29.67
CA LYS A 6 -13.43 23.85 -28.64
C LYS A 6 -12.89 23.91 -27.20
N CYS A 7 -11.70 23.36 -26.92
CA CYS A 7 -11.13 23.34 -25.55
C CYS A 7 -9.82 24.13 -25.41
N GLY A 8 -9.30 24.70 -26.47
CA GLY A 8 -8.08 25.50 -26.45
C GLY A 8 -6.76 24.73 -26.23
N ILE A 9 -6.81 23.41 -26.07
CA ILE A 9 -5.64 22.58 -25.73
C ILE A 9 -4.85 22.19 -26.97
N ASP A 10 -3.52 22.23 -26.86
CA ASP A 10 -2.58 21.83 -27.92
C ASP A 10 -2.25 20.35 -27.82
N PHE A 11 -2.47 19.60 -28.92
CA PHE A 11 -2.23 18.18 -29.01
C PHE A 11 -1.19 17.83 -30.09
N THR A 12 -0.48 16.73 -29.93
CA THR A 12 0.21 16.08 -31.06
C THR A 12 -0.80 15.57 -32.08
N LYS A 13 -0.42 15.45 -33.35
CA LYS A 13 -1.32 14.97 -34.45
C LYS A 13 -2.10 13.69 -34.08
N ALA A 14 -1.43 12.70 -33.46
CA ALA A 14 -2.05 11.43 -33.08
C ALA A 14 -3.06 11.61 -31.94
N LYS A 15 -2.74 12.41 -30.92
CA LYS A 15 -3.64 12.71 -29.80
C LYS A 15 -4.81 13.60 -30.21
N TYR A 16 -4.62 14.51 -31.15
CA TYR A 16 -5.70 15.35 -31.69
C TYR A 16 -6.75 14.52 -32.43
N ALA A 17 -6.34 13.57 -33.27
CA ALA A 17 -7.25 12.65 -33.95
C ALA A 17 -8.03 11.76 -32.97
N GLN A 18 -7.41 11.34 -31.86
CA GLN A 18 -8.05 10.59 -30.79
C GLN A 18 -9.02 11.46 -29.98
N HIS A 19 -8.65 12.72 -29.72
CA HIS A 19 -9.48 13.72 -29.05
C HIS A 19 -10.76 14.05 -29.84
N GLN A 20 -10.68 14.17 -31.17
CA GLN A 20 -11.85 14.40 -32.03
C GLN A 20 -12.82 13.20 -32.14
N LYS A 21 -12.35 11.98 -31.90
CA LYS A 21 -13.15 10.75 -31.96
C LYS A 21 -13.91 10.44 -30.67
N ARG A 22 -13.82 11.28 -29.64
CA ARG A 22 -14.50 11.06 -28.35
C ARG A 22 -16.03 11.20 -28.49
N LYS A 23 -16.77 10.34 -27.81
CA LYS A 23 -18.24 10.38 -27.75
C LYS A 23 -18.78 11.57 -26.93
N THR A 24 -17.97 12.10 -25.99
CA THR A 24 -18.28 13.28 -25.20
C THR A 24 -17.81 14.53 -25.91
N SER A 25 -18.67 15.52 -26.04
CA SER A 25 -18.31 16.81 -26.64
C SER A 25 -17.16 17.43 -25.85
N CYS A 26 -16.21 17.99 -26.59
CA CYS A 26 -15.14 18.79 -26.03
C CYS A 26 -15.79 20.06 -25.40
N VAL A 27 -15.95 20.05 -24.09
CA VAL A 27 -16.36 21.24 -23.35
C VAL A 27 -15.18 22.22 -23.39
N THR A 28 -15.46 23.51 -23.41
CA THR A 28 -14.46 24.56 -23.10
C THR A 28 -14.09 24.39 -21.63
N LEU A 29 -13.11 23.50 -21.37
CA LEU A 29 -12.74 23.02 -20.03
C LEU A 29 -12.01 24.11 -19.20
N SER A 30 -11.92 25.34 -19.70
CA SER A 30 -11.29 26.46 -18.99
C SER A 30 -12.08 26.96 -17.78
N SER A 31 -13.28 26.43 -17.51
CA SER A 31 -14.16 26.95 -16.45
C SER A 31 -15.22 25.98 -15.92
N ALA A 32 -15.01 24.67 -15.94
CA ALA A 32 -15.93 23.75 -15.31
C ALA A 32 -15.94 23.94 -13.78
N THR A 33 -17.10 24.23 -13.22
CA THR A 33 -17.32 24.47 -11.80
C THR A 33 -18.45 23.60 -11.27
N VAL A 34 -18.57 23.50 -9.95
CA VAL A 34 -19.70 22.76 -9.31
C VAL A 34 -21.06 23.41 -9.58
N ASP A 35 -21.09 24.64 -10.10
CA ASP A 35 -22.32 25.32 -10.51
C ASP A 35 -22.74 25.04 -11.95
N THR A 36 -21.77 24.74 -12.82
CA THR A 36 -21.98 24.68 -14.28
C THR A 36 -21.84 23.29 -14.85
N ALA A 37 -21.30 22.32 -14.11
CA ALA A 37 -20.95 20.99 -14.59
C ALA A 37 -21.41 19.88 -13.63
N GLY A 38 -21.80 18.75 -14.17
CA GLY A 38 -22.10 17.53 -13.41
C GLY A 38 -20.82 16.75 -13.05
N LEU A 39 -20.97 15.68 -12.27
CA LEU A 39 -19.83 14.88 -11.81
C LEU A 39 -18.99 14.33 -12.97
N ASP A 40 -19.59 13.81 -14.03
CA ASP A 40 -18.85 13.21 -15.15
C ASP A 40 -18.10 14.27 -15.98
N GLU A 41 -18.66 15.46 -16.10
CA GLU A 41 -17.98 16.59 -16.77
C GLU A 41 -16.81 17.09 -15.94
N LEU A 42 -16.95 17.19 -14.61
CA LEU A 42 -15.85 17.53 -13.72
C LEU A 42 -14.76 16.44 -13.69
N LYS A 43 -15.13 15.16 -13.72
CA LYS A 43 -14.15 14.07 -13.88
C LYS A 43 -13.32 14.28 -15.13
N ALA A 44 -13.96 14.52 -16.27
CA ALA A 44 -13.27 14.78 -17.53
C ALA A 44 -12.36 16.02 -17.43
N TYR A 45 -12.81 17.10 -16.81
CA TYR A 45 -12.02 18.31 -16.58
C TYR A 45 -10.78 18.05 -15.73
N TYR A 46 -10.91 17.32 -14.61
CA TYR A 46 -9.79 16.99 -13.77
C TYR A 46 -8.77 16.08 -14.47
N ASP A 47 -9.23 15.02 -15.13
CA ASP A 47 -8.35 14.03 -15.76
C ASP A 47 -7.67 14.55 -17.03
N GLU A 48 -8.32 15.45 -17.76
CA GLU A 48 -7.85 15.92 -19.07
C GLU A 48 -7.17 17.28 -19.01
N THR A 49 -7.34 18.03 -17.92
CA THR A 49 -6.83 19.40 -17.80
C THR A 49 -6.16 19.66 -16.47
N LEU A 50 -6.91 19.69 -15.38
CA LEU A 50 -6.43 20.22 -14.11
C LEU A 50 -5.32 19.36 -13.49
N ASN A 51 -5.49 18.03 -13.50
CA ASN A 51 -4.47 17.10 -12.97
C ASN A 51 -3.27 16.92 -13.91
N LEU A 52 -3.35 17.38 -15.17
CA LEU A 52 -2.23 17.37 -16.10
C LEU A 52 -1.35 18.62 -15.99
N ASP A 53 -1.89 19.69 -15.42
CA ASP A 53 -1.10 20.89 -15.11
C ASP A 53 -0.23 20.61 -13.88
N LYS A 54 1.07 20.44 -14.12
CA LYS A 54 2.07 20.17 -13.08
C LYS A 54 2.75 21.43 -12.53
N THR A 55 2.29 22.62 -12.88
CA THR A 55 2.91 23.90 -12.44
C THR A 55 2.85 24.11 -10.94
N THR A 56 1.81 23.58 -10.28
CA THR A 56 1.62 23.65 -8.82
C THR A 56 2.15 22.45 -8.06
N TYR A 57 2.76 21.46 -8.74
CA TYR A 57 3.24 20.23 -8.12
C TYR A 57 4.65 20.43 -7.54
N THR A 58 4.85 19.99 -6.31
CA THR A 58 6.13 20.13 -5.60
C THR A 58 7.13 19.04 -5.91
N SER A 59 6.67 17.90 -6.45
CA SER A 59 7.54 16.79 -6.85
C SER A 59 6.91 15.91 -7.92
N SER A 60 7.74 15.11 -8.61
CA SER A 60 7.29 14.09 -9.58
C SER A 60 6.49 12.94 -8.92
N ASN A 61 6.49 12.85 -7.60
CA ASN A 61 5.76 11.81 -6.83
C ASN A 61 4.45 12.34 -6.25
N ASP A 62 4.11 13.59 -6.52
CA ASP A 62 2.86 14.22 -6.15
C ASP A 62 1.83 13.85 -7.23
N GLU A 63 0.99 12.88 -6.92
CA GLU A 63 0.02 12.35 -7.87
C GLU A 63 -1.39 12.52 -7.32
N PRO A 64 -2.27 13.22 -8.04
CA PRO A 64 -3.66 13.40 -7.63
C PRO A 64 -4.40 12.09 -7.69
N THR A 65 -5.28 11.85 -6.72
CA THR A 65 -6.15 10.66 -6.73
C THR A 65 -7.20 10.81 -7.82
N PRO A 66 -7.32 9.86 -8.75
CA PRO A 66 -8.36 9.89 -9.77
C PRO A 66 -9.77 9.90 -9.17
N LEU A 67 -10.70 10.68 -9.74
CA LEU A 67 -12.04 10.85 -9.18
C LEU A 67 -12.82 9.54 -9.12
N ASP A 68 -12.64 8.64 -10.10
CA ASP A 68 -13.27 7.31 -10.05
C ASP A 68 -12.79 6.46 -8.88
N CYS A 69 -11.51 6.57 -8.50
CA CYS A 69 -10.98 5.94 -7.30
C CYS A 69 -11.66 6.51 -6.05
N ILE A 70 -11.80 7.83 -5.98
CA ILE A 70 -12.46 8.49 -4.84
C ILE A 70 -13.93 8.09 -4.75
N CYS A 71 -14.65 7.99 -5.87
CA CYS A 71 -16.02 7.49 -5.89
C CYS A 71 -16.14 6.09 -5.27
N GLU A 72 -15.20 5.18 -5.59
CA GLU A 72 -15.16 3.86 -4.97
C GLU A 72 -14.87 3.96 -3.47
N MET A 73 -13.92 4.81 -3.08
CA MET A 73 -13.53 5.00 -1.67
C MET A 73 -14.68 5.54 -0.82
N ILE A 74 -15.36 6.60 -1.26
CA ILE A 74 -16.47 7.22 -0.50
C ILE A 74 -17.69 6.31 -0.41
N SER A 75 -17.90 5.38 -1.36
CA SER A 75 -18.97 4.38 -1.30
C SER A 75 -18.86 3.42 -0.11
N LYS A 76 -17.72 3.41 0.60
CA LYS A 76 -17.50 2.58 1.79
C LYS A 76 -17.67 3.35 3.10
N ILE A 77 -17.93 4.64 3.03
CA ILE A 77 -18.35 5.44 4.19
C ILE A 77 -19.82 5.11 4.48
N PRO A 78 -20.19 4.86 5.76
CA PRO A 78 -21.59 4.59 6.11
C PRO A 78 -22.53 5.71 5.67
N GLU A 79 -23.70 5.33 5.16
CA GLU A 79 -24.70 6.24 4.56
C GLU A 79 -25.19 7.31 5.54
N ASP A 80 -25.32 6.94 6.83
CA ASP A 80 -25.79 7.84 7.89
C ASP A 80 -24.84 9.01 8.17
N VAL A 81 -23.58 8.93 7.72
CA VAL A 81 -22.61 10.03 7.83
C VAL A 81 -23.06 11.22 6.99
N TRP A 82 -23.53 10.97 5.76
CA TRP A 82 -23.82 12.01 4.78
C TRP A 82 -25.02 12.87 5.14
N SER A 83 -25.98 12.33 5.90
CA SER A 83 -27.23 13.00 6.27
C SER A 83 -27.18 13.78 7.59
N LYS A 84 -26.03 13.82 8.30
CA LYS A 84 -25.88 14.55 9.56
C LYS A 84 -26.07 16.05 9.36
N SER A 85 -26.90 16.68 10.17
CA SER A 85 -27.20 18.12 10.09
C SER A 85 -26.02 19.04 10.46
N ASP A 86 -25.13 18.56 11.36
CA ASP A 86 -23.94 19.27 11.85
C ASP A 86 -22.64 18.68 11.30
N LEU A 87 -22.72 18.05 10.12
CA LEU A 87 -21.60 17.41 9.47
C LEU A 87 -20.46 18.40 9.21
N SER A 88 -19.22 17.94 9.45
CA SER A 88 -18.01 18.70 9.18
C SER A 88 -16.96 17.78 8.54
N ILE A 89 -16.45 18.17 7.37
CA ILE A 89 -15.52 17.39 6.56
C ILE A 89 -14.28 18.23 6.27
N LEU A 90 -13.10 17.68 6.53
CA LEU A 90 -11.82 18.31 6.22
C LEU A 90 -11.07 17.50 5.16
N ASP A 91 -10.58 18.21 4.13
CA ASP A 91 -9.51 17.74 3.26
C ASP A 91 -8.22 18.52 3.60
N PRO A 92 -7.31 17.94 4.42
CA PRO A 92 -6.17 18.67 5.01
C PRO A 92 -4.99 18.89 4.06
N CYS A 93 -5.02 18.29 2.89
CA CYS A 93 -4.03 18.44 1.80
C CYS A 93 -4.74 18.27 0.46
N CYS A 94 -5.72 19.16 0.24
CA CYS A 94 -6.75 18.99 -0.78
C CYS A 94 -6.22 19.03 -2.22
N GLY A 95 -5.00 19.50 -2.43
CA GLY A 95 -4.48 19.66 -3.77
C GLY A 95 -5.42 20.52 -4.63
N ASN A 96 -5.82 19.98 -5.77
CA ASN A 96 -6.80 20.64 -6.64
C ASN A 96 -8.27 20.39 -6.21
N GLY A 97 -8.52 19.81 -5.04
CA GLY A 97 -9.88 19.49 -4.55
C GLY A 97 -10.45 18.17 -5.06
N ASN A 98 -9.60 17.23 -5.49
CA ASN A 98 -10.03 15.95 -6.08
C ASN A 98 -11.00 15.18 -5.19
N PHE A 99 -10.71 15.03 -3.88
CA PHE A 99 -11.58 14.32 -2.94
C PHE A 99 -12.93 15.02 -2.78
N SER A 100 -12.90 16.34 -2.74
CA SER A 100 -14.09 17.14 -2.46
C SER A 100 -15.10 17.14 -3.59
N ILE A 101 -14.72 16.82 -4.84
CA ILE A 101 -15.68 16.76 -5.96
C ILE A 101 -16.70 15.61 -5.80
N PRO A 102 -16.31 14.33 -5.69
CA PRO A 102 -17.29 13.26 -5.47
C PRO A 102 -18.06 13.43 -4.15
N ILE A 103 -17.40 13.93 -3.09
CA ILE A 103 -18.04 14.20 -1.80
C ILE A 103 -19.12 15.28 -1.93
N PHE A 104 -18.86 16.35 -2.68
CA PHE A 104 -19.84 17.39 -2.94
C PHE A 104 -21.11 16.83 -3.58
N PHE A 105 -20.98 15.98 -4.62
CA PHE A 105 -22.13 15.36 -5.28
C PHE A 105 -22.85 14.35 -4.38
N GLU A 106 -22.15 13.66 -3.50
CA GLU A 106 -22.77 12.78 -2.50
C GLU A 106 -23.61 13.61 -1.51
N LEU A 107 -23.04 14.71 -1.00
CA LEU A 107 -23.71 15.62 -0.06
C LEU A 107 -24.93 16.32 -0.66
N LEU A 108 -24.96 16.60 -1.97
CA LEU A 108 -26.12 17.19 -2.65
C LEU A 108 -27.39 16.34 -2.56
N LYS A 109 -27.29 15.06 -2.23
CA LYS A 109 -28.45 14.20 -1.98
C LYS A 109 -29.16 14.54 -0.65
N HIS A 110 -28.47 15.20 0.28
CA HIS A 110 -28.91 15.42 1.67
C HIS A 110 -28.91 16.89 2.09
N HIS A 111 -28.12 17.75 1.46
CA HIS A 111 -27.89 19.14 1.84
C HIS A 111 -27.99 20.08 0.63
N ASP A 112 -28.37 21.32 0.87
CA ASP A 112 -28.30 22.35 -0.16
C ASP A 112 -26.83 22.78 -0.43
N LYS A 113 -26.58 23.24 -1.63
CA LYS A 113 -25.27 23.61 -2.13
C LYS A 113 -24.55 24.63 -1.25
N ARG A 114 -25.25 25.66 -0.77
CA ARG A 114 -24.67 26.71 0.07
C ARG A 114 -24.22 26.16 1.41
N THR A 115 -25.04 25.30 2.05
CA THR A 115 -24.66 24.64 3.29
C THR A 115 -23.42 23.76 3.10
N ILE A 116 -23.35 23.00 1.99
CA ILE A 116 -22.18 22.15 1.68
C ILE A 116 -20.91 23.02 1.60
N LEU A 117 -20.93 24.07 0.80
CA LEU A 117 -19.75 24.86 0.46
C LEU A 117 -19.32 25.82 1.58
N GLU A 118 -20.27 26.38 2.33
CA GLU A 118 -19.97 27.38 3.36
C GLU A 118 -19.82 26.80 4.78
N LYS A 119 -20.33 25.55 5.04
CA LYS A 119 -20.39 25.01 6.40
C LYS A 119 -19.83 23.59 6.55
N ILE A 120 -20.00 22.71 5.54
CA ILE A 120 -19.62 21.30 5.66
C ILE A 120 -18.20 21.05 5.20
N LEU A 121 -17.85 21.51 3.99
CA LEU A 121 -16.55 21.25 3.39
C LEU A 121 -15.50 22.28 3.84
N GLU A 122 -14.36 21.81 4.29
CA GLU A 122 -13.20 22.63 4.60
C GLU A 122 -11.98 22.13 3.83
N PHE A 123 -11.28 23.06 3.21
CA PHE A 123 -10.13 22.81 2.36
C PHE A 123 -8.89 23.38 3.00
N ASN A 124 -7.84 22.59 3.10
CA ASN A 124 -6.52 23.07 3.46
C ASN A 124 -5.46 22.52 2.51
N ASP A 125 -4.52 23.33 2.12
CA ASP A 125 -3.29 22.90 1.45
C ASP A 125 -2.16 23.88 1.80
N ILE A 126 -0.94 23.39 1.87
CA ILE A 126 0.24 24.24 2.08
C ILE A 126 0.57 25.07 0.82
N ASN A 127 0.05 24.69 -0.34
CA ASN A 127 0.28 25.32 -1.64
C ASN A 127 -0.90 26.21 -2.04
N GLU A 128 -0.71 27.52 -1.94
CA GLU A 128 -1.74 28.52 -2.27
C GLU A 128 -2.22 28.44 -3.73
N GLY A 129 -1.33 28.12 -4.68
CA GLY A 129 -1.73 27.98 -6.09
C GLY A 129 -2.73 26.84 -6.33
N ARG A 130 -2.75 25.81 -5.48
CA ARG A 130 -3.77 24.76 -5.51
C ARG A 130 -5.09 25.23 -4.92
N LEU A 131 -5.02 26.01 -3.86
CA LEU A 131 -6.22 26.62 -3.26
C LEU A 131 -6.92 27.59 -4.23
N ASP A 132 -6.17 28.24 -5.12
CA ASP A 132 -6.76 29.06 -6.20
C ASP A 132 -7.56 28.19 -7.19
N HIS A 133 -7.11 26.97 -7.48
CA HIS A 133 -7.90 26.03 -8.27
C HIS A 133 -9.18 25.61 -7.53
N VAL A 134 -9.09 25.33 -6.24
CA VAL A 134 -10.26 25.02 -5.39
C VAL A 134 -11.25 26.16 -5.41
N ARG A 135 -10.81 27.41 -5.18
CA ARG A 135 -11.69 28.61 -5.22
C ARG A 135 -12.40 28.74 -6.57
N LYS A 136 -11.70 28.50 -7.68
CA LYS A 136 -12.29 28.56 -9.03
C LYS A 136 -13.34 27.45 -9.24
N VAL A 137 -13.00 26.19 -8.94
CA VAL A 137 -13.87 25.03 -9.19
C VAL A 137 -15.10 25.07 -8.29
N PHE A 138 -14.95 25.44 -7.02
CA PHE A 138 -16.01 25.48 -6.02
C PHE A 138 -16.68 26.86 -5.91
N CYS A 139 -16.45 27.76 -6.87
CA CYS A 139 -17.12 29.07 -7.00
C CYS A 139 -16.92 29.96 -5.76
N GLY A 140 -15.67 30.13 -5.33
CA GLY A 140 -15.30 30.97 -4.18
C GLY A 140 -15.71 32.45 -4.29
N ASP A 141 -15.97 32.95 -5.50
CA ASP A 141 -16.52 34.29 -5.71
C ASP A 141 -18.03 34.37 -5.36
N THR A 142 -18.72 33.22 -5.32
CA THR A 142 -20.16 33.12 -5.03
C THR A 142 -20.44 32.63 -3.62
N TYR A 143 -19.60 31.71 -3.11
CA TYR A 143 -19.76 31.05 -1.81
C TYR A 143 -18.60 31.40 -0.89
N ALA A 144 -18.88 31.58 0.41
CA ALA A 144 -17.88 31.79 1.44
C ALA A 144 -17.19 30.46 1.82
N LEU A 145 -16.32 29.95 0.94
CA LEU A 145 -15.62 28.68 1.14
C LEU A 145 -14.74 28.72 2.40
N GLN A 146 -14.73 27.61 3.16
CA GLN A 146 -13.78 27.43 4.26
C GLN A 146 -12.44 26.94 3.72
N VAL A 147 -11.55 27.87 3.39
CA VAL A 147 -10.23 27.58 2.80
C VAL A 147 -9.13 28.11 3.72
N SER A 148 -8.16 27.28 4.03
CA SER A 148 -7.01 27.62 4.85
C SER A 148 -5.68 27.20 4.18
N ASN A 149 -4.63 28.01 4.40
CA ASN A 149 -3.30 27.74 3.85
C ASN A 149 -2.31 27.52 5.00
N HIS A 150 -2.28 26.29 5.52
CA HIS A 150 -1.43 25.94 6.66
C HIS A 150 -0.75 24.58 6.46
N ASP A 151 0.41 24.41 7.10
CA ASP A 151 0.96 23.07 7.32
C ASP A 151 0.08 22.32 8.30
N PHE A 152 -0.68 21.36 7.81
CA PHE A 152 -1.64 20.58 8.60
C PHE A 152 -1.01 19.89 9.81
N ILE A 153 0.25 19.46 9.73
CA ILE A 153 0.93 18.74 10.81
C ILE A 153 1.16 19.68 12.02
N THR A 154 1.51 20.92 11.75
CA THR A 154 1.91 21.90 12.78
C THR A 154 0.82 22.88 13.16
N TYR A 155 -0.20 23.03 12.31
CA TYR A 155 -1.30 23.96 12.57
C TYR A 155 -2.13 23.51 13.78
N ASP A 156 -2.15 24.35 14.81
CA ASP A 156 -2.90 24.07 16.03
C ASP A 156 -4.33 24.61 15.94
N THR A 157 -5.30 23.72 16.11
CA THR A 157 -6.74 24.04 16.11
C THR A 157 -7.48 23.09 17.04
N ALA A 158 -8.46 23.63 17.74
CA ALA A 158 -9.40 22.85 18.58
C ALA A 158 -10.55 22.25 17.77
N LYS A 159 -10.69 22.60 16.48
CA LYS A 159 -11.78 22.11 15.62
C LYS A 159 -11.69 20.60 15.42
N LYS A 160 -12.84 19.92 15.47
CA LYS A 160 -12.99 18.49 15.27
C LYS A 160 -13.95 18.23 14.13
N TYR A 161 -13.69 17.13 13.38
CA TYR A 161 -14.40 16.79 12.16
C TYR A 161 -15.09 15.43 12.28
N ASP A 162 -16.21 15.26 11.59
CA ASP A 162 -16.89 13.98 11.44
C ASP A 162 -16.17 13.09 10.44
N LEU A 163 -15.57 13.69 9.40
CA LEU A 163 -14.82 12.99 8.36
C LEU A 163 -13.58 13.79 7.97
N ILE A 164 -12.45 13.09 7.89
CA ILE A 164 -11.20 13.62 7.31
C ILE A 164 -10.82 12.72 6.14
N VAL A 165 -10.56 13.30 4.97
CA VAL A 165 -10.20 12.59 3.74
C VAL A 165 -8.86 13.08 3.22
N ALA A 166 -7.96 12.18 2.79
CA ALA A 166 -6.70 12.64 2.24
C ALA A 166 -5.95 11.60 1.37
N ASN A 167 -5.18 12.13 0.45
CA ASN A 167 -3.98 11.51 -0.10
C ASN A 167 -2.77 12.30 0.44
N PRO A 168 -2.26 12.00 1.66
CA PRO A 168 -1.26 12.83 2.32
C PRO A 168 0.10 12.73 1.62
N PRO A 169 0.97 13.75 1.73
CA PRO A 169 2.35 13.63 1.26
C PRO A 169 3.09 12.53 2.03
N TYR A 170 3.84 11.65 1.32
CA TYR A 170 4.42 10.45 1.93
C TYR A 170 5.79 10.69 2.57
N ALA A 171 6.58 11.63 2.04
CA ALA A 171 7.91 11.90 2.54
C ALA A 171 8.22 13.41 2.47
N LYS A 172 8.92 13.90 3.49
CA LYS A 172 9.45 15.26 3.50
C LYS A 172 10.46 15.43 2.36
N LEU A 173 10.35 16.50 1.62
CA LEU A 173 11.31 16.88 0.59
C LEU A 173 12.35 17.81 1.19
N LEU A 174 13.60 17.67 0.74
CA LEU A 174 14.67 18.63 0.95
C LEU A 174 14.54 19.80 -0.05
N GLU A 175 15.21 20.92 0.19
CA GLU A 175 15.23 22.08 -0.70
C GLU A 175 15.63 21.76 -2.15
N ASN A 176 16.44 20.70 -2.34
CA ASN A 176 16.86 20.21 -3.66
C ASN A 176 15.83 19.27 -4.32
N GLY A 177 14.62 19.12 -3.79
CA GLY A 177 13.55 18.27 -4.29
C GLY A 177 13.75 16.77 -4.02
N LYS A 178 14.84 16.35 -3.37
CA LYS A 178 15.05 14.96 -2.99
C LYS A 178 14.32 14.62 -1.69
N ARG A 179 13.95 13.35 -1.51
CA ARG A 179 13.35 12.88 -0.25
C ARG A 179 14.33 12.99 0.90
N ALA A 180 13.91 13.55 2.03
CA ALA A 180 14.71 13.68 3.25
C ALA A 180 15.11 12.31 3.84
N SER A 181 14.26 11.29 3.66
CA SER A 181 14.55 9.91 4.07
C SER A 181 13.85 8.92 3.14
N LYS A 182 14.31 7.66 3.17
CA LYS A 182 13.62 6.55 2.47
C LYS A 182 12.34 6.11 3.16
N ASN A 183 12.11 6.53 4.40
CA ASN A 183 10.94 6.17 5.19
C ASN A 183 9.80 7.16 4.92
N HIS A 184 8.58 6.66 4.82
CA HIS A 184 7.36 7.45 4.67
C HIS A 184 6.92 8.05 6.03
N ASN A 185 7.80 8.83 6.66
CA ASN A 185 7.60 9.35 8.01
C ASN A 185 6.48 10.39 8.12
N LEU A 186 6.17 11.12 7.02
CA LEU A 186 5.07 12.07 7.04
C LEU A 186 3.70 11.42 7.17
N ILE A 187 3.50 10.22 6.63
CA ILE A 187 2.22 9.49 6.76
C ILE A 187 1.85 9.32 8.23
N LYS A 188 2.81 8.94 9.08
CA LYS A 188 2.58 8.80 10.52
C LYS A 188 2.12 10.12 11.14
N CYS A 189 2.84 11.21 10.88
CA CYS A 189 2.51 12.53 11.43
C CYS A 189 1.12 13.00 10.95
N PHE A 190 0.79 12.80 9.66
CA PHE A 190 -0.53 13.10 9.13
C PHE A 190 -1.64 12.28 9.79
N LEU A 191 -1.42 10.97 9.99
CA LEU A 191 -2.38 10.10 10.65
C LEU A 191 -2.61 10.49 12.12
N GLU A 192 -1.53 10.72 12.88
CA GLU A 192 -1.61 11.15 14.27
C GLU A 192 -2.37 12.47 14.37
N ARG A 193 -2.07 13.42 13.50
CA ARG A 193 -2.75 14.72 13.48
C ARG A 193 -4.23 14.56 13.08
N ALA A 194 -4.54 13.81 12.01
CA ALA A 194 -5.91 13.58 11.58
C ALA A 194 -6.75 12.89 12.66
N LEU A 195 -6.23 11.83 13.29
CA LEU A 195 -6.91 11.15 14.39
C LEU A 195 -7.16 12.09 15.56
N SER A 196 -6.19 12.98 15.88
CA SER A 196 -6.36 13.98 16.95
C SER A 196 -7.45 15.02 16.64
N GLN A 197 -7.75 15.27 15.36
CA GLN A 197 -8.79 16.21 14.93
C GLN A 197 -10.14 15.55 14.60
N LEU A 198 -10.24 14.23 14.64
CA LEU A 198 -11.53 13.56 14.51
C LEU A 198 -12.38 13.68 15.78
N LYS A 199 -13.68 13.85 15.60
CA LYS A 199 -14.67 13.61 16.66
C LYS A 199 -14.60 12.15 17.14
N PRO A 200 -15.00 11.83 18.37
CA PRO A 200 -15.24 10.44 18.75
C PRO A 200 -16.20 9.77 17.76
N LYS A 201 -15.85 8.57 17.27
CA LYS A 201 -16.57 7.84 16.20
C LYS A 201 -16.59 8.56 14.83
N GLY A 202 -15.82 9.63 14.63
CA GLY A 202 -15.61 10.23 13.32
C GLY A 202 -14.82 9.29 12.41
N TYR A 203 -14.79 9.58 11.12
CA TYR A 203 -14.22 8.71 10.11
C TYR A 203 -12.98 9.31 9.47
N LEU A 204 -12.03 8.46 9.13
CA LEU A 204 -10.83 8.75 8.35
C LEU A 204 -10.88 7.97 7.05
N LEU A 205 -10.74 8.64 5.91
CA LEU A 205 -10.59 8.03 4.60
C LEU A 205 -9.25 8.44 4.00
N PHE A 206 -8.27 7.55 4.03
CA PHE A 206 -6.95 7.81 3.49
C PHE A 206 -6.56 6.82 2.40
N ILE A 207 -5.76 7.31 1.45
CA ILE A 207 -5.00 6.49 0.51
C ILE A 207 -3.51 6.70 0.74
N THR A 208 -2.76 5.62 0.86
CA THR A 208 -1.32 5.65 1.18
C THR A 208 -0.57 4.55 0.42
N PRO A 209 0.77 4.63 0.29
CA PRO A 209 1.55 3.46 -0.09
C PRO A 209 1.31 2.30 0.86
N ASP A 210 1.36 1.09 0.35
CA ASP A 210 0.93 -0.15 1.01
C ASP A 210 2.00 -0.83 1.88
N ASN A 211 3.24 -0.35 1.86
CA ASN A 211 4.37 -0.99 2.54
C ASN A 211 4.23 -1.09 4.07
N TRP A 212 3.33 -0.30 4.68
CA TRP A 212 3.03 -0.40 6.11
C TRP A 212 2.32 -1.71 6.49
N MET A 213 1.74 -2.43 5.55
CA MET A 213 1.13 -3.74 5.78
C MET A 213 2.16 -4.88 5.86
N SER A 214 3.41 -4.64 5.46
CA SER A 214 4.49 -5.63 5.51
C SER A 214 4.95 -5.89 6.94
N PHE A 215 5.30 -7.14 7.26
CA PHE A 215 5.83 -7.49 8.58
C PHE A 215 7.21 -6.86 8.80
N ALA A 216 7.32 -5.98 9.80
CA ALA A 216 8.54 -5.33 10.22
C ALA A 216 8.58 -5.14 11.74
N ASP A 217 9.79 -5.09 12.33
CA ASP A 217 9.99 -5.04 13.79
C ASP A 217 9.43 -3.80 14.47
N ARG A 218 9.34 -2.69 13.75
CA ARG A 218 8.91 -1.39 14.29
C ARG A 218 7.90 -0.75 13.36
N ASN A 219 6.81 -1.42 13.15
CA ASN A 219 5.75 -0.93 12.28
C ASN A 219 4.65 -0.24 13.10
N VAL A 220 4.92 0.99 13.52
CA VAL A 220 4.00 1.78 14.33
C VAL A 220 2.68 2.06 13.59
N LEU A 221 2.71 2.17 12.26
CA LEU A 221 1.50 2.45 11.49
C LEU A 221 0.49 1.31 11.58
N ILE A 222 0.92 0.07 11.41
CA ILE A 222 0.00 -1.07 11.47
C ILE A 222 -0.58 -1.24 12.88
N GLU A 223 0.22 -1.05 13.91
CA GLU A 223 -0.24 -1.12 15.30
C GLU A 223 -1.30 -0.05 15.57
N MET A 224 -1.06 1.19 15.15
CA MET A 224 -2.01 2.30 15.31
C MET A 224 -3.30 2.05 14.53
N LEU A 225 -3.22 1.66 13.25
CA LEU A 225 -4.39 1.47 12.39
C LEU A 225 -5.24 0.27 12.82
N THR A 226 -4.60 -0.86 13.21
CA THR A 226 -5.32 -2.07 13.60
C THR A 226 -5.81 -2.04 15.07
N SER A 227 -5.44 -1.04 15.86
CA SER A 227 -6.05 -0.79 17.18
C SER A 227 -7.41 -0.09 17.08
N LEU A 228 -7.71 0.53 15.94
CA LEU A 228 -8.96 1.23 15.67
C LEU A 228 -9.93 0.35 14.85
N GLN A 229 -11.18 0.79 14.78
CA GLN A 229 -12.17 0.12 13.93
C GLN A 229 -11.90 0.43 12.45
N ILE A 230 -11.32 -0.52 11.74
CA ILE A 230 -11.27 -0.48 10.28
C ILE A 230 -12.66 -0.88 9.76
N ILE A 231 -13.33 0.02 9.05
CA ILE A 231 -14.60 -0.26 8.37
C ILE A 231 -14.34 -0.99 7.06
N HIS A 232 -13.39 -0.47 6.28
CA HIS A 232 -12.97 -1.05 5.01
C HIS A 232 -11.47 -0.88 4.79
N LEU A 233 -10.83 -1.94 4.27
CA LEU A 233 -9.44 -1.95 3.84
C LEU A 233 -9.37 -2.45 2.41
N ASP A 234 -8.85 -1.64 1.50
CA ASP A 234 -8.54 -2.07 0.13
C ASP A 234 -7.08 -2.45 -0.01
N ILE A 235 -6.82 -3.60 -0.62
CA ILE A 235 -5.48 -4.11 -0.87
C ILE A 235 -5.24 -4.18 -2.39
N HIS A 236 -4.51 -3.19 -2.92
CA HIS A 236 -4.04 -3.11 -4.31
C HIS A 236 -5.11 -2.87 -5.39
N SER A 237 -6.42 -2.86 -5.12
CA SER A 237 -7.39 -2.62 -6.18
C SER A 237 -7.30 -1.20 -6.75
N ALA A 238 -6.85 -0.23 -5.94
CA ALA A 238 -6.54 1.14 -6.39
C ALA A 238 -5.57 1.19 -7.57
N LYS A 239 -4.72 0.16 -7.77
CA LYS A 239 -3.77 0.06 -8.89
C LYS A 239 -4.44 0.22 -10.26
N LYS A 240 -5.69 -0.19 -10.42
CA LYS A 240 -6.47 -0.04 -11.67
C LYS A 240 -6.61 1.43 -12.09
N TYR A 241 -6.61 2.34 -11.13
CA TYR A 241 -6.73 3.78 -11.34
C TYR A 241 -5.38 4.47 -11.57
N PHE A 242 -4.29 3.95 -10.99
CA PHE A 242 -2.94 4.49 -11.08
C PHE A 242 -2.07 3.75 -12.10
N LYS A 243 -2.53 3.67 -13.34
CA LYS A 243 -1.91 2.85 -14.42
C LYS A 243 -0.46 3.21 -14.76
N LYS A 244 -0.04 4.44 -14.51
CA LYS A 244 1.30 4.95 -14.88
C LYS A 244 2.30 4.94 -13.73
N ILE A 245 1.87 4.58 -12.52
CA ILE A 245 2.69 4.65 -11.31
C ILE A 245 3.19 3.26 -10.95
N GLY A 246 4.50 3.13 -10.72
CA GLY A 246 5.13 1.87 -10.32
C GLY A 246 4.79 1.43 -8.88
N SER A 247 4.42 2.35 -8.01
CA SER A 247 4.06 2.09 -6.61
C SER A 247 2.68 1.43 -6.49
N SER A 248 2.50 0.66 -5.44
CA SER A 248 1.20 0.12 -5.04
C SER A 248 0.63 0.96 -3.90
N PHE A 249 -0.70 1.09 -3.91
CA PHE A 249 -1.44 1.87 -2.92
C PHE A 249 -2.49 0.98 -2.25
N THR A 250 -2.79 1.34 -1.02
CA THR A 250 -3.92 0.87 -0.23
C THR A 250 -4.74 2.07 0.21
N TRP A 251 -6.04 1.91 0.33
CA TRP A 251 -6.88 2.88 0.97
C TRP A 251 -7.75 2.22 2.04
N TYR A 252 -8.16 3.01 2.99
CA TYR A 252 -8.90 2.50 4.13
C TYR A 252 -9.86 3.54 4.70
N VAL A 253 -10.99 3.04 5.20
CA VAL A 253 -11.95 3.79 6.02
C VAL A 253 -11.81 3.31 7.45
N ILE A 254 -11.46 4.22 8.37
CA ILE A 254 -11.31 3.93 9.80
C ILE A 254 -12.30 4.78 10.58
N GLN A 255 -12.92 4.20 11.59
CA GLN A 255 -13.69 4.92 12.58
C GLN A 255 -12.83 5.16 13.83
N ASN A 256 -12.84 6.40 14.34
CA ASN A 256 -12.06 6.82 15.52
C ASN A 256 -12.66 6.25 16.81
N CYS A 257 -12.58 4.94 16.98
CA CYS A 257 -12.92 4.19 18.17
C CYS A 257 -12.19 2.84 18.16
N PRO A 258 -12.05 2.15 19.31
CA PRO A 258 -11.57 0.78 19.34
C PRO A 258 -12.41 -0.13 18.43
N PHE A 259 -11.80 -1.18 17.90
CA PHE A 259 -12.51 -2.15 17.06
C PHE A 259 -13.63 -2.86 17.84
N TYR A 260 -14.80 -3.03 17.18
CA TYR A 260 -16.00 -3.63 17.79
C TYR A 260 -16.76 -4.55 16.83
N LYS A 261 -16.37 -4.58 15.57
CA LYS A 261 -16.95 -5.43 14.54
C LYS A 261 -15.89 -5.86 13.52
N ASP A 262 -16.22 -6.84 12.71
CA ASP A 262 -15.35 -7.29 11.61
C ASP A 262 -15.06 -6.14 10.65
N MET A 263 -13.85 -6.15 10.08
CA MET A 263 -13.50 -5.25 8.98
C MET A 263 -13.83 -5.87 7.64
N HIS A 264 -14.32 -5.06 6.70
CA HIS A 264 -14.44 -5.45 5.31
C HIS A 264 -13.10 -5.27 4.60
N VAL A 265 -12.71 -6.26 3.81
CA VAL A 265 -11.47 -6.24 3.03
C VAL A 265 -11.83 -6.47 1.57
N SER A 266 -11.26 -5.67 0.68
CA SER A 266 -11.26 -5.92 -0.76
C SER A 266 -9.83 -5.87 -1.31
N GLY A 267 -9.61 -6.47 -2.47
CA GLY A 267 -8.29 -6.44 -3.07
C GLY A 267 -8.21 -7.18 -4.40
N ILE A 268 -6.99 -7.26 -4.93
CA ILE A 268 -6.69 -8.01 -6.15
C ILE A 268 -5.61 -9.05 -5.85
N TRP A 269 -5.94 -10.32 -6.08
CA TRP A 269 -4.99 -11.43 -6.04
C TRP A 269 -4.94 -12.13 -7.39
N LYS A 270 -3.72 -12.26 -7.97
CA LYS A 270 -3.52 -12.89 -9.28
C LYS A 270 -4.48 -12.38 -10.38
N LYS A 271 -4.69 -11.06 -10.42
CA LYS A 271 -5.60 -10.35 -11.37
C LYS A 271 -7.09 -10.61 -11.13
N LYS A 272 -7.47 -11.32 -10.09
CA LYS A 272 -8.87 -11.52 -9.68
C LYS A 272 -9.18 -10.63 -8.49
N GLU A 273 -10.32 -9.93 -8.57
CA GLU A 273 -10.83 -9.18 -7.42
C GLU A 273 -11.35 -10.15 -6.36
N TYR A 274 -11.14 -9.81 -5.11
CA TYR A 274 -11.72 -10.52 -3.97
C TYR A 274 -12.28 -9.52 -2.96
N ALA A 275 -13.27 -9.96 -2.20
CA ALA A 275 -13.80 -9.22 -1.06
C ALA A 275 -14.23 -10.20 0.04
N GLY A 276 -14.26 -9.73 1.28
CA GLY A 276 -14.69 -10.52 2.42
C GLY A 276 -14.67 -9.72 3.70
N SER A 277 -15.04 -10.39 4.80
CA SER A 277 -14.91 -9.86 6.15
C SER A 277 -13.84 -10.62 6.90
N VAL A 278 -13.19 -9.94 7.83
CA VAL A 278 -12.12 -10.50 8.67
C VAL A 278 -12.31 -9.99 10.10
N VAL A 279 -12.15 -10.87 11.07
CA VAL A 279 -12.23 -10.48 12.49
C VAL A 279 -11.19 -9.41 12.81
N SER A 280 -11.66 -8.27 13.31
CA SER A 280 -10.79 -7.16 13.70
C SER A 280 -9.95 -7.53 14.90
N SER A 281 -8.66 -7.29 14.83
CA SER A 281 -7.71 -7.50 15.93
C SER A 281 -6.40 -6.76 15.63
N PRO A 282 -5.60 -6.41 16.65
CA PRO A 282 -4.25 -5.89 16.44
C PRO A 282 -3.41 -6.85 15.60
N ARG A 283 -2.64 -6.32 14.65
CA ARG A 283 -1.84 -7.10 13.71
C ARG A 283 -0.40 -6.61 13.64
N LYS A 284 0.52 -7.51 13.33
CA LYS A 284 1.92 -7.19 13.01
C LYS A 284 2.15 -7.03 11.51
N TYR A 285 1.25 -7.57 10.70
CA TYR A 285 1.26 -7.51 9.25
C TYR A 285 -0.13 -7.82 8.69
N ILE A 286 -0.37 -7.45 7.44
CA ILE A 286 -1.58 -7.80 6.69
C ILE A 286 -1.13 -8.43 5.37
N PRO A 287 -1.58 -9.65 5.01
CA PRO A 287 -1.19 -10.30 3.77
C PRO A 287 -1.86 -9.67 2.53
N LEU A 288 -1.31 -9.93 1.34
CA LEU A 288 -1.83 -9.43 0.05
C LEU A 288 -3.19 -10.05 -0.34
N LEU A 289 -3.43 -11.28 0.06
CA LEU A 289 -4.73 -11.95 0.00
C LEU A 289 -5.19 -12.08 1.45
N TYR A 290 -6.28 -11.43 1.82
CA TYR A 290 -6.71 -11.36 3.21
C TYR A 290 -8.22 -11.52 3.35
N ASN A 291 -8.61 -12.64 3.91
CA ASN A 291 -9.98 -13.00 4.27
C ASN A 291 -9.95 -13.87 5.52
N GLN A 292 -11.11 -14.30 6.00
CA GLN A 292 -11.22 -15.11 7.22
C GLN A 292 -10.47 -16.45 7.13
N LEU A 293 -10.49 -17.12 5.96
CA LEU A 293 -9.74 -18.37 5.78
C LEU A 293 -8.23 -18.15 5.92
N VAL A 294 -7.70 -17.11 5.28
CA VAL A 294 -6.28 -16.73 5.41
C VAL A 294 -5.94 -16.43 6.86
N GLN A 295 -6.77 -15.67 7.57
CA GLN A 295 -6.55 -15.38 8.98
C GLN A 295 -6.48 -16.65 9.81
N THR A 296 -7.37 -17.61 9.56
CA THR A 296 -7.38 -18.90 10.26
C THR A 296 -6.13 -19.71 9.95
N ILE A 297 -5.72 -19.81 8.67
CA ILE A 297 -4.49 -20.50 8.27
C ILE A 297 -3.26 -19.88 8.96
N LEU A 298 -3.15 -18.55 8.96
CA LEU A 298 -2.03 -17.86 9.60
C LEU A 298 -2.01 -18.06 11.11
N SER A 299 -3.15 -18.07 11.78
CA SER A 299 -3.24 -18.35 13.24
C SER A 299 -2.79 -19.77 13.60
N LYS A 300 -2.99 -20.74 12.72
CA LYS A 300 -2.52 -22.12 12.89
C LYS A 300 -1.04 -22.29 12.58
N THR A 301 -0.41 -21.33 11.89
CA THR A 301 0.95 -21.45 11.34
C THR A 301 1.89 -20.34 11.82
N VAL A 302 1.88 -19.18 11.17
CA VAL A 302 2.84 -18.08 11.40
C VAL A 302 2.63 -17.42 12.76
N ASP A 303 1.38 -17.19 13.13
CA ASP A 303 0.99 -16.41 14.31
C ASP A 303 0.88 -17.26 15.59
N ASN A 304 1.13 -18.58 15.51
CA ASN A 304 1.10 -19.46 16.66
C ASN A 304 2.40 -19.44 17.47
N THR A 305 2.38 -20.12 18.63
CA THR A 305 3.51 -20.26 19.55
C THR A 305 4.38 -21.50 19.30
N LEU A 306 4.15 -22.25 18.23
CA LEU A 306 4.96 -23.42 17.89
C LEU A 306 6.42 -23.03 17.64
N ALA A 307 7.31 -24.01 17.82
CA ALA A 307 8.72 -23.87 17.44
C ALA A 307 8.84 -23.43 15.97
N LYS A 308 9.76 -22.51 15.70
CA LYS A 308 10.00 -21.98 14.35
C LYS A 308 11.31 -22.48 13.79
N PHE A 309 11.43 -22.51 12.46
CA PHE A 309 12.73 -22.69 11.83
C PHE A 309 13.69 -21.57 12.27
N ASP A 310 14.93 -21.93 12.62
CA ASP A 310 15.99 -20.95 12.98
C ASP A 310 16.57 -20.28 11.73
N VAL A 311 15.75 -19.46 11.06
CA VAL A 311 16.12 -18.74 9.84
C VAL A 311 17.01 -17.56 10.18
N LYS A 312 18.26 -17.62 9.72
CA LYS A 312 19.31 -16.63 9.96
C LYS A 312 19.53 -15.72 8.76
N THR A 313 20.00 -14.52 9.03
CA THR A 313 20.46 -13.55 8.04
C THR A 313 21.94 -13.29 8.20
N SER A 314 22.62 -12.88 7.13
CA SER A 314 24.00 -12.43 7.22
C SER A 314 24.26 -11.21 6.33
N SER A 315 24.94 -10.22 6.90
CA SER A 315 25.50 -9.07 6.19
C SER A 315 27.03 -9.10 6.14
N ASP A 316 27.64 -10.26 6.46
CA ASP A 316 29.12 -10.39 6.55
C ASP A 316 29.80 -10.04 5.21
N LEU A 317 29.33 -10.61 4.11
CA LEU A 317 29.77 -10.30 2.75
C LEU A 317 28.61 -9.74 1.93
N HIS A 318 28.27 -8.47 2.16
CA HIS A 318 27.21 -7.78 1.47
C HIS A 318 27.67 -7.28 0.09
N LYS A 319 27.11 -7.80 -1.01
CA LYS A 319 27.56 -7.57 -2.39
C LYS A 319 27.76 -6.09 -2.74
N TYR A 320 26.91 -5.19 -2.24
CA TYR A 320 26.92 -3.78 -2.62
C TYR A 320 27.74 -2.88 -1.68
N THR A 321 27.77 -3.19 -0.39
CA THR A 321 28.48 -2.36 0.61
C THR A 321 29.91 -2.84 0.88
N LYS A 322 30.24 -4.09 0.50
CA LYS A 322 31.56 -4.71 0.67
C LYS A 322 32.14 -5.20 -0.66
N LYS A 323 31.93 -4.40 -1.71
CA LYS A 323 32.36 -4.70 -3.10
C LYS A 323 33.85 -5.06 -3.22
N GLN A 324 34.68 -4.48 -2.38
CA GLN A 324 36.14 -4.72 -2.40
C GLN A 324 36.50 -6.18 -2.11
N TYR A 325 35.61 -6.94 -1.49
CA TYR A 325 35.85 -8.35 -1.15
C TYR A 325 35.14 -9.33 -2.08
N ILE A 326 34.41 -8.84 -3.10
CA ILE A 326 33.51 -9.70 -3.90
C ILE A 326 33.71 -9.42 -5.39
N ARG A 327 33.77 -10.51 -6.18
CA ARG A 327 33.81 -10.50 -7.65
C ARG A 327 32.83 -11.51 -8.22
N ASP A 328 32.44 -11.30 -9.49
CA ASP A 328 31.52 -12.20 -10.19
C ASP A 328 32.21 -13.48 -10.73
N SER A 329 33.56 -13.47 -10.84
CA SER A 329 34.34 -14.62 -11.30
C SER A 329 35.40 -14.99 -10.28
N PRO A 330 35.77 -16.28 -10.14
CA PRO A 330 36.87 -16.72 -9.27
C PRO A 330 38.22 -16.40 -9.88
N ASP A 331 39.20 -16.15 -9.00
CA ASP A 331 40.63 -16.11 -9.30
C ASP A 331 41.44 -16.61 -8.06
N GLU A 332 42.78 -16.47 -8.05
CA GLU A 332 43.61 -16.92 -6.92
C GLU A 332 43.27 -16.22 -5.61
N GLU A 333 42.90 -14.93 -5.66
CA GLU A 333 42.49 -14.13 -4.51
C GLU A 333 41.05 -14.35 -4.14
N TYR A 334 40.11 -14.32 -5.12
CA TYR A 334 38.65 -14.41 -4.92
C TYR A 334 38.16 -15.85 -5.14
N ARG A 335 38.52 -16.74 -4.23
CA ARG A 335 38.25 -18.19 -4.33
C ARG A 335 37.08 -18.71 -3.51
N TYR A 336 36.56 -17.92 -2.54
CA TYR A 336 35.49 -18.38 -1.66
C TYR A 336 34.12 -18.18 -2.32
N ARG A 337 33.47 -19.29 -2.68
CA ARG A 337 32.18 -19.29 -3.34
C ARG A 337 31.08 -18.80 -2.41
N LEU A 338 30.23 -17.90 -2.91
CA LEU A 338 29.07 -17.36 -2.22
C LEU A 338 27.84 -17.44 -3.13
N ILE A 339 26.71 -17.82 -2.60
CA ILE A 339 25.41 -17.67 -3.30
C ILE A 339 24.90 -16.24 -3.10
N HIS A 340 24.65 -15.54 -4.22
CA HIS A 340 24.02 -14.22 -4.20
C HIS A 340 22.50 -14.31 -4.41
N THR A 341 22.09 -15.08 -5.41
CA THR A 341 20.67 -15.45 -5.67
C THR A 341 20.65 -16.91 -6.10
N PRO A 342 19.48 -17.56 -6.17
CA PRO A 342 19.41 -18.94 -6.64
C PRO A 342 20.02 -19.20 -8.02
N CYS A 343 20.19 -18.15 -8.84
CA CYS A 343 20.76 -18.21 -10.18
C CYS A 343 22.08 -17.49 -10.33
N GLN A 344 22.63 -16.89 -9.24
CA GLN A 344 23.86 -16.12 -9.30
C GLN A 344 24.81 -16.48 -8.15
N THR A 345 25.99 -16.95 -8.54
CA THR A 345 27.13 -17.18 -7.64
C THR A 345 28.11 -16.02 -7.79
N VAL A 346 28.76 -15.64 -6.69
CA VAL A 346 29.86 -14.68 -6.64
C VAL A 346 31.00 -15.25 -5.79
N TYR A 347 32.15 -14.63 -5.81
CA TYR A 347 33.36 -15.13 -5.14
C TYR A 347 33.95 -14.05 -4.24
N ALA A 348 34.44 -14.46 -3.05
CA ALA A 348 35.03 -13.56 -2.09
C ALA A 348 36.54 -13.82 -1.89
N SER A 349 37.27 -12.76 -1.53
CA SER A 349 38.71 -12.85 -1.18
C SER A 349 38.97 -13.43 0.21
N ARG A 350 37.93 -13.54 1.05
CA ARG A 350 37.99 -14.20 2.36
C ARG A 350 36.78 -15.09 2.60
N PRO A 351 36.88 -16.08 3.51
CA PRO A 351 35.73 -16.90 3.83
C PRO A 351 34.61 -16.08 4.48
N HIS A 352 33.37 -16.43 4.20
CA HIS A 352 32.22 -15.96 4.93
C HIS A 352 32.17 -16.60 6.32
N LYS A 353 31.71 -15.92 7.36
CA LYS A 353 31.62 -16.48 8.73
C LYS A 353 30.84 -17.80 8.84
N PHE A 354 29.97 -18.09 7.87
CA PHE A 354 29.26 -19.36 7.70
C PHE A 354 29.66 -20.00 6.35
N GLN A 355 30.97 -20.06 6.05
CA GLN A 355 31.44 -20.61 4.78
C GLN A 355 31.12 -22.08 4.64
N ASP A 356 31.32 -22.84 5.71
CA ASP A 356 31.24 -24.30 5.72
C ASP A 356 29.96 -24.77 6.44
N GLY A 357 29.62 -26.06 6.30
CA GLY A 357 28.50 -26.74 6.91
C GLY A 357 27.22 -26.72 6.06
N TYR A 358 26.37 -27.70 6.27
CA TYR A 358 25.13 -27.85 5.53
C TYR A 358 24.12 -26.76 5.86
N LYS A 359 23.53 -26.16 4.84
CA LYS A 359 22.57 -25.07 4.98
C LYS A 359 21.39 -25.25 4.03
N VAL A 360 20.21 -24.96 4.52
CA VAL A 360 19.07 -24.69 3.66
C VAL A 360 19.08 -23.20 3.35
N PHE A 361 19.18 -22.86 2.08
CA PHE A 361 19.11 -21.49 1.57
C PHE A 361 17.71 -21.15 1.11
N ILE A 362 17.25 -19.97 1.45
CA ILE A 362 15.95 -19.42 1.01
C ILE A 362 16.22 -18.05 0.37
N SER A 363 15.75 -17.88 -0.87
CA SER A 363 15.86 -16.60 -1.57
C SER A 363 15.04 -15.51 -0.88
N THR A 364 15.62 -14.32 -0.70
CA THR A 364 14.86 -13.13 -0.30
C THR A 364 14.44 -12.28 -1.48
N THR A 365 14.98 -12.53 -2.66
CA THR A 365 14.69 -11.79 -3.90
C THR A 365 14.04 -12.72 -4.91
N ASP A 366 13.30 -12.15 -5.88
CA ASP A 366 12.65 -12.89 -6.94
C ASP A 366 11.64 -13.93 -6.41
N LYS A 367 11.48 -15.08 -7.06
CA LYS A 367 10.57 -16.13 -6.63
C LYS A 367 11.07 -16.84 -5.37
N TYR A 368 10.13 -17.29 -4.56
CA TYR A 368 10.44 -18.16 -3.43
C TYR A 368 11.14 -19.43 -3.94
N LYS A 369 12.36 -19.66 -3.49
CA LYS A 369 13.15 -20.86 -3.82
C LYS A 369 13.95 -21.29 -2.61
N VAL A 370 13.92 -22.61 -2.35
CA VAL A 370 14.60 -23.27 -1.25
C VAL A 370 15.55 -24.32 -1.84
N PHE A 371 16.78 -24.41 -1.31
CA PHE A 371 17.76 -25.40 -1.79
C PHE A 371 18.85 -25.64 -0.76
N VAL A 372 19.57 -26.77 -0.88
CA VAL A 372 20.72 -27.08 -0.03
C VAL A 372 22.00 -26.59 -0.67
N ASP A 373 22.87 -25.98 0.12
CA ASP A 373 24.26 -25.69 -0.25
C ASP A 373 25.15 -25.68 1.01
N ASN A 374 26.46 -25.81 0.81
CA ASN A 374 27.47 -25.80 1.89
C ASN A 374 28.44 -24.62 1.82
N CYS A 375 28.23 -23.66 0.92
CA CYS A 375 29.07 -22.47 0.81
C CYS A 375 28.55 -21.25 1.60
N GLY A 376 29.24 -20.12 1.51
CA GLY A 376 28.78 -18.85 2.05
C GLY A 376 27.65 -18.20 1.24
N MET A 377 27.17 -17.05 1.68
CA MET A 377 26.10 -16.32 1.02
C MET A 377 26.28 -14.80 1.14
N THR A 378 25.52 -14.08 0.35
CA THR A 378 25.35 -12.63 0.47
C THR A 378 24.00 -12.28 1.11
N GLN A 379 23.70 -11.00 1.26
CA GLN A 379 22.46 -10.47 1.88
C GLN A 379 21.17 -10.89 1.19
N SER A 380 21.21 -11.41 -0.03
CA SER A 380 20.02 -11.81 -0.79
C SER A 380 19.52 -13.22 -0.49
N ILE A 381 20.20 -13.91 0.43
CA ILE A 381 19.88 -15.26 0.89
C ILE A 381 19.73 -15.25 2.41
N VAL A 382 18.68 -15.86 2.91
CA VAL A 382 18.59 -16.30 4.31
C VAL A 382 18.82 -17.79 4.39
N PHE A 383 19.17 -18.30 5.57
CA PHE A 383 19.61 -19.69 5.69
C PHE A 383 19.25 -20.31 7.04
N ILE A 384 19.14 -21.63 7.04
CA ILE A 384 19.03 -22.48 8.25
C ILE A 384 20.28 -23.35 8.30
N LEU A 385 20.98 -23.34 9.45
CA LEU A 385 22.08 -24.26 9.68
C LEU A 385 21.55 -25.66 10.03
N CYS A 386 22.09 -26.67 9.42
CA CYS A 386 21.71 -28.06 9.62
C CYS A 386 22.90 -28.88 10.15
N SER A 387 22.60 -29.90 10.95
CA SER A 387 23.58 -30.83 11.52
C SER A 387 24.10 -31.82 10.47
N SER A 388 23.31 -32.10 9.43
CA SER A 388 23.64 -33.04 8.36
C SER A 388 23.00 -32.62 7.03
N GLU A 389 23.49 -33.25 5.95
CA GLU A 389 22.89 -33.08 4.62
C GLU A 389 21.45 -33.62 4.56
N ASP A 390 21.19 -34.73 5.27
CA ASP A 390 19.86 -35.34 5.31
C ASP A 390 18.85 -34.44 6.02
N GLU A 391 19.22 -33.82 7.12
CA GLU A 391 18.39 -32.80 7.78
C GLU A 391 18.11 -31.62 6.83
N ALA A 392 19.12 -31.13 6.12
CA ALA A 392 18.95 -30.04 5.17
C ALA A 392 17.98 -30.43 4.02
N LYS A 393 18.11 -31.64 3.47
CA LYS A 393 17.20 -32.17 2.43
C LYS A 393 15.76 -32.33 2.95
N LYS A 394 15.60 -32.79 4.20
CA LYS A 394 14.29 -32.87 4.85
C LYS A 394 13.64 -31.49 4.98
N TYR A 395 14.38 -30.48 5.45
CA TYR A 395 13.87 -29.12 5.59
C TYR A 395 13.50 -28.47 4.24
N VAL A 396 14.27 -28.75 3.17
CA VAL A 396 13.88 -28.30 1.82
C VAL A 396 12.53 -28.87 1.42
N LYS A 397 12.31 -30.18 1.56
CA LYS A 397 11.02 -30.81 1.24
C LYS A 397 9.85 -30.20 2.02
N ILE A 398 10.06 -29.89 3.31
CA ILE A 398 9.05 -29.25 4.15
C ILE A 398 8.77 -27.83 3.66
N LEU A 399 9.82 -27.03 3.44
CA LEU A 399 9.67 -25.63 3.06
C LEU A 399 9.15 -25.44 1.63
N GLU A 400 9.30 -26.42 0.75
CA GLU A 400 8.69 -26.44 -0.59
C GLU A 400 7.22 -26.89 -0.58
N HIS A 401 6.70 -27.30 0.59
CA HIS A 401 5.31 -27.71 0.70
C HIS A 401 4.36 -26.55 0.32
N PRO A 402 3.23 -26.80 -0.38
CA PRO A 402 2.27 -25.79 -0.83
C PRO A 402 1.84 -24.80 0.26
N LEU A 403 1.69 -25.23 1.51
CA LEU A 403 1.36 -24.34 2.63
C LEU A 403 2.38 -23.23 2.84
N PHE A 404 3.68 -23.56 2.87
CA PHE A 404 4.75 -22.54 3.07
C PHE A 404 4.92 -21.65 1.85
N VAL A 405 4.78 -22.22 0.65
CA VAL A 405 4.79 -21.44 -0.61
C VAL A 405 3.63 -20.45 -0.62
N PHE A 406 2.44 -20.89 -0.26
CA PHE A 406 1.25 -20.04 -0.16
C PHE A 406 1.47 -18.90 0.84
N ILE A 407 1.87 -19.22 2.07
CA ILE A 407 2.11 -18.20 3.12
C ILE A 407 3.14 -17.17 2.67
N ASN A 408 4.28 -17.63 2.10
CA ASN A 408 5.27 -16.71 1.57
C ASN A 408 4.68 -15.79 0.50
N ASN A 409 3.93 -16.33 -0.46
CA ASN A 409 3.39 -15.57 -1.58
C ASN A 409 2.40 -14.50 -1.14
N ILE A 410 1.48 -14.83 -0.22
CA ILE A 410 0.49 -13.85 0.27
C ILE A 410 1.11 -12.79 1.21
N CYS A 411 2.26 -13.06 1.81
CA CYS A 411 2.95 -12.13 2.71
C CYS A 411 4.14 -11.41 2.05
N ARG A 412 4.27 -11.55 0.73
CA ARG A 412 5.34 -10.94 -0.06
C ARG A 412 4.95 -9.55 -0.54
N TRP A 413 5.55 -8.54 0.06
CA TRP A 413 5.36 -7.15 -0.32
C TRP A 413 6.48 -6.67 -1.27
N GLY A 414 6.09 -6.20 -2.45
CA GLY A 414 7.03 -5.83 -3.51
C GLY A 414 7.78 -7.04 -4.11
N ASN A 415 9.07 -6.87 -4.38
CA ASN A 415 9.91 -7.90 -5.03
C ASN A 415 10.68 -8.78 -4.06
N PHE A 416 10.40 -8.69 -2.75
CA PHE A 416 11.18 -9.38 -1.72
C PHE A 416 10.31 -10.34 -0.91
N ASN A 417 10.83 -11.55 -0.66
CA ASN A 417 10.27 -12.45 0.34
C ASN A 417 10.54 -11.85 1.73
N ASN A 418 9.52 -11.82 2.57
CA ASN A 418 9.62 -11.14 3.85
C ASN A 418 10.38 -11.99 4.86
N ILE A 419 11.53 -11.50 5.32
CA ILE A 419 12.41 -12.23 6.25
C ILE A 419 11.70 -12.56 7.56
N ARG A 420 10.85 -11.66 8.10
CA ARG A 420 10.12 -11.89 9.35
C ARG A 420 9.08 -12.99 9.19
N ILE A 421 8.44 -13.09 8.03
CA ILE A 421 7.55 -14.21 7.70
C ILE A 421 8.33 -15.51 7.61
N LEU A 422 9.47 -15.54 6.93
CA LEU A 422 10.33 -16.73 6.84
C LEU A 422 10.81 -17.18 8.23
N GLN A 423 11.17 -16.25 9.11
CA GLN A 423 11.54 -16.51 10.50
C GLN A 423 10.35 -16.97 11.37
N SER A 424 9.13 -16.76 10.92
CA SER A 424 7.91 -17.16 11.61
C SER A 424 7.35 -18.51 11.10
N PHE A 425 8.01 -19.14 10.12
CA PHE A 425 7.57 -20.46 9.65
C PHE A 425 7.68 -21.50 10.75
N PRO A 426 6.56 -22.19 11.09
CA PRO A 426 6.58 -23.20 12.13
C PRO A 426 7.36 -24.44 11.68
N LEU A 427 8.17 -24.98 12.61
CA LEU A 427 8.86 -26.23 12.42
C LEU A 427 7.88 -27.38 12.75
N PRO A 428 7.46 -28.21 11.76
CA PRO A 428 6.65 -29.38 12.07
C PRO A 428 7.50 -30.42 12.78
N GLY A 429 7.14 -30.77 14.00
CA GLY A 429 7.86 -31.74 14.83
C GLY A 429 7.67 -33.21 14.38
N ILE A 430 7.60 -33.47 13.06
CA ILE A 430 7.33 -34.79 12.48
C ILE A 430 8.48 -35.28 11.60
N ASP A 431 8.53 -36.57 11.38
CA ASP A 431 9.38 -37.19 10.38
C ASP A 431 8.65 -37.20 9.02
N TYR A 432 8.79 -36.11 8.29
CA TYR A 432 8.06 -35.85 7.04
C TYR A 432 8.48 -36.85 5.95
N THR A 433 7.53 -37.71 5.50
CA THR A 433 7.80 -38.73 4.51
C THR A 433 7.73 -38.23 3.06
N GLY A 434 7.15 -37.07 2.85
CA GLY A 434 6.88 -36.47 1.53
C GLY A 434 5.40 -36.50 1.13
N ASN A 435 4.53 -37.06 1.99
CA ASN A 435 3.08 -36.98 1.78
C ASN A 435 2.56 -35.59 2.24
N PRO A 436 2.05 -34.73 1.32
CA PRO A 436 1.59 -33.39 1.68
C PRO A 436 0.55 -33.36 2.81
N LYS A 437 -0.26 -34.40 2.94
CA LYS A 437 -1.28 -34.48 4.00
C LYS A 437 -0.68 -34.39 5.40
N GLU A 438 0.51 -34.94 5.62
CA GLU A 438 1.18 -34.93 6.95
C GLU A 438 1.41 -33.51 7.48
N ILE A 439 1.80 -32.56 6.61
CA ILE A 439 2.01 -31.16 6.99
C ILE A 439 0.66 -30.50 7.29
N TYR A 440 -0.36 -30.73 6.47
CA TYR A 440 -1.68 -30.18 6.71
C TYR A 440 -2.28 -30.68 8.04
N ASP A 441 -2.16 -31.98 8.29
CA ASP A 441 -2.66 -32.61 9.53
C ASP A 441 -1.91 -32.04 10.76
N THR A 442 -0.58 -31.85 10.66
CA THR A 442 0.25 -31.31 11.74
C THR A 442 -0.20 -29.90 12.16
N PHE A 443 -0.60 -29.07 11.20
CA PHE A 443 -1.08 -27.72 11.48
C PHE A 443 -2.61 -27.61 11.53
N HIS A 444 -3.32 -28.73 11.57
CA HIS A 444 -4.79 -28.79 11.60
C HIS A 444 -5.45 -27.98 10.47
N ILE A 445 -4.83 -28.01 9.28
CA ILE A 445 -5.39 -27.39 8.07
C ILE A 445 -6.47 -28.33 7.52
N ASN A 446 -7.70 -27.86 7.50
CA ASN A 446 -8.84 -28.67 7.05
C ASN A 446 -8.96 -28.71 5.51
N GLU A 447 -9.88 -29.53 4.99
CA GLU A 447 -10.04 -29.73 3.53
C GLU A 447 -10.46 -28.46 2.77
N GLU A 448 -11.23 -27.56 3.39
CA GLU A 448 -11.61 -26.30 2.79
C GLU A 448 -10.39 -25.36 2.66
N GLU A 449 -9.58 -25.29 3.72
CA GLU A 449 -8.34 -24.52 3.73
C GLU A 449 -7.31 -25.08 2.74
N VAL A 450 -7.21 -26.41 2.62
CA VAL A 450 -6.34 -27.07 1.63
C VAL A 450 -6.76 -26.69 0.20
N ARG A 451 -8.05 -26.78 -0.13
CA ARG A 451 -8.57 -26.39 -1.44
C ARG A 451 -8.29 -24.91 -1.70
N PHE A 452 -8.56 -24.06 -0.73
CA PHE A 452 -8.28 -22.61 -0.86
C PHE A 452 -6.79 -22.30 -1.11
N ILE A 453 -5.88 -22.99 -0.41
CA ILE A 453 -4.42 -22.87 -0.64
C ILE A 453 -4.08 -23.26 -2.07
N GLN A 454 -4.58 -24.41 -2.55
CA GLN A 454 -4.29 -24.92 -3.90
C GLN A 454 -4.82 -23.98 -5.00
N ASP A 455 -6.03 -23.47 -4.86
CA ASP A 455 -6.65 -22.53 -5.81
C ASP A 455 -5.95 -21.18 -5.82
N SER A 456 -5.30 -20.80 -4.72
CA SER A 456 -4.59 -19.53 -4.55
C SER A 456 -3.13 -19.58 -5.01
N LEU A 457 -2.55 -20.79 -5.22
CA LEU A 457 -1.19 -20.98 -5.73
C LEU A 457 -1.12 -20.88 -7.26
#